data_69a6f4806d676064c3c798e06e30e4ae
#
_entry.id   69a6f4806d676064c3c798e06e30e4ae
#
_cell.length_a   1.000
_cell.length_b   1.000
_cell.length_c   1.000
_cell.angle_alpha   90.00
_cell.angle_beta   90.00
_cell.angle_gamma   90.00
#
_symmetry.space_group_name_H-M   'P 1'
#
loop_
_entity.id
_entity.type
_entity.pdbx_description
1 polymer ?
#
loop_
_entity_poly.entity_id
_entity_poly.type
_entity_poly.pdbx_seq_one_letter_code
_entity_poly.pdbx_strand_id
1 'polypeptide(L)'
;KTNKKKKRMKIAIEAQRIFRPNKHGMDFVALESIRELQKRDDGNEYYILVAPGEDRCLEESSNLSIVEVKCPSYPLWEQIALPLAVKRLGADLLHCTSNTAPLWCPVPLVLTLHDIIYLEPRRHRSPSLYQEMGWHYRRLIVPRILKKCRKIITVSRFECERISKALQIPA
;
A
#
# COMPACT_ATOMS: atom_id res chain seq x y z
N LYS A 1 16.12 -20.69 -28.17
CA LYS A 1 15.92 -19.90 -26.92
C LYS A 1 14.60 -19.13 -27.10
N THR A 2 13.51 -19.63 -26.59
CA THR A 2 12.18 -19.03 -26.67
C THR A 2 12.17 -17.76 -25.82
N ASN A 3 12.15 -16.62 -26.48
CA ASN A 3 11.98 -15.31 -25.85
C ASN A 3 10.52 -15.24 -25.32
N LYS A 4 10.27 -15.66 -24.07
CA LYS A 4 8.99 -15.48 -23.42
C LYS A 4 8.73 -13.98 -23.33
N LYS A 5 7.92 -13.43 -24.24
CA LYS A 5 7.41 -12.06 -24.16
C LYS A 5 6.88 -11.86 -22.73
N LYS A 6 7.54 -11.01 -21.94
CA LYS A 6 7.12 -10.68 -20.58
C LYS A 6 5.68 -10.14 -20.65
N LYS A 7 4.74 -10.80 -20.00
CA LYS A 7 3.34 -10.39 -20.03
C LYS A 7 3.24 -8.99 -19.41
N ARG A 8 2.69 -8.04 -20.14
CA ARG A 8 2.35 -6.70 -19.65
C ARG A 8 1.35 -6.85 -18.52
N MET A 9 1.60 -6.21 -17.38
CA MET A 9 0.73 -6.25 -16.20
C MET A 9 0.14 -4.88 -15.90
N LYS A 10 -1.10 -4.87 -15.44
CA LYS A 10 -1.75 -3.72 -14.82
C LYS A 10 -1.57 -3.79 -13.31
N ILE A 11 -0.78 -2.90 -12.76
CA ILE A 11 -0.43 -2.88 -11.35
C ILE A 11 -1.12 -1.69 -10.68
N ALA A 12 -2.04 -1.97 -9.77
CA ALA A 12 -2.66 -0.96 -8.91
C ALA A 12 -1.77 -0.73 -7.69
N ILE A 13 -1.50 0.52 -7.34
CA ILE A 13 -0.72 0.91 -6.17
C ILE A 13 -1.59 1.80 -5.27
N GLU A 14 -1.82 1.35 -4.05
CA GLU A 14 -2.44 2.17 -3.02
C GLU A 14 -1.45 3.25 -2.56
N ALA A 15 -1.83 4.50 -2.72
CA ALA A 15 -1.07 5.66 -2.31
C ALA A 15 -2.01 6.78 -1.82
N GLN A 16 -3.00 6.40 -1.02
CA GLN A 16 -4.13 7.24 -0.61
C GLN A 16 -3.71 8.63 -0.14
N ARG A 17 -2.59 8.75 0.55
CA ARG A 17 -2.21 9.96 1.29
C ARG A 17 -1.15 10.83 0.62
N ILE A 18 -0.67 10.47 -0.57
CA ILE A 18 0.46 11.21 -1.18
C ILE A 18 0.09 12.64 -1.60
N PHE A 19 -1.19 12.95 -1.81
CA PHE A 19 -1.65 14.29 -2.18
C PHE A 19 -2.02 15.18 -0.99
N ARG A 20 -1.80 14.71 0.24
CA ARG A 20 -2.00 15.57 1.42
C ARG A 20 -0.81 16.53 1.62
N PRO A 21 -1.03 17.74 2.14
CA PRO A 21 0.04 18.73 2.37
C PRO A 21 1.10 18.23 3.36
N ASN A 22 0.66 17.63 4.46
CA ASN A 22 1.53 17.14 5.54
C ASN A 22 1.78 15.64 5.39
N LYS A 23 2.78 15.29 4.59
CA LYS A 23 3.20 13.90 4.39
C LYS A 23 4.02 13.37 5.56
N HIS A 24 3.88 12.09 5.85
CA HIS A 24 4.73 11.35 6.78
C HIS A 24 5.74 10.48 6.02
N GLY A 25 6.69 9.87 6.75
CA GLY A 25 7.75 9.06 6.13
C GLY A 25 7.23 7.96 5.20
N MET A 26 6.16 7.26 5.56
CA MET A 26 5.55 6.24 4.69
C MET A 26 5.03 6.81 3.37
N ASP A 27 4.48 8.03 3.39
CA ASP A 27 3.95 8.68 2.19
C ASP A 27 5.08 9.06 1.23
N PHE A 28 6.24 9.50 1.77
CA PHE A 28 7.43 9.76 0.96
C PHE A 28 8.03 8.49 0.38
N VAL A 29 8.10 7.40 1.15
CA VAL A 29 8.58 6.11 0.62
C VAL A 29 7.68 5.63 -0.53
N ALA A 30 6.35 5.75 -0.39
CA ALA A 30 5.42 5.42 -1.45
C ALA A 30 5.64 6.30 -2.68
N LEU A 31 5.70 7.63 -2.51
CA LEU A 31 5.88 8.59 -3.59
C LEU A 31 7.18 8.36 -4.37
N GLU A 32 8.31 8.22 -3.67
CA GLU A 32 9.60 8.00 -4.34
C GLU A 32 9.66 6.63 -5.03
N SER A 33 9.08 5.60 -4.43
CA SER A 33 8.97 4.29 -5.08
C SER A 33 8.14 4.36 -6.37
N ILE A 34 7.04 5.12 -6.38
CA ILE A 34 6.19 5.33 -7.55
C ILE A 34 6.96 6.12 -8.63
N ARG A 35 7.70 7.16 -8.25
CA ARG A 35 8.54 7.94 -9.18
C ARG A 35 9.61 7.08 -9.85
N GLU A 36 10.21 6.14 -9.11
CA GLU A 36 11.18 5.21 -9.69
C GLU A 36 10.52 4.17 -10.63
N LEU A 37 9.30 3.72 -10.32
CA LEU A 37 8.54 2.86 -11.22
C LEU A 37 8.13 3.60 -12.50
N GLN A 38 7.81 4.89 -12.41
CA GLN A 38 7.46 5.74 -13.55
C GLN A 38 8.59 5.85 -14.58
N LYS A 39 9.85 5.82 -14.13
CA LYS A 39 11.05 5.87 -15.00
C LYS A 39 11.35 4.54 -15.69
N ARG A 40 10.68 3.45 -15.31
CA ARG A 40 10.97 2.12 -15.86
C ARG A 40 10.27 1.87 -17.18
N ASP A 41 11.01 1.33 -18.12
CA ASP A 41 10.49 0.75 -19.38
C ASP A 41 10.39 -0.78 -19.23
N ASP A 42 9.50 -1.23 -18.35
CA ASP A 42 9.28 -2.66 -18.12
C ASP A 42 8.00 -3.20 -18.80
N GLY A 43 7.30 -2.33 -19.54
CA GLY A 43 6.09 -2.64 -20.28
C GLY A 43 4.84 -2.77 -19.41
N ASN A 44 4.91 -2.52 -18.09
CA ASN A 44 3.77 -2.55 -17.21
C ASN A 44 2.99 -1.22 -17.22
N GLU A 45 1.73 -1.26 -16.83
CA GLU A 45 0.88 -0.10 -16.57
C GLU A 45 0.67 0.05 -15.06
N TYR A 46 0.90 1.25 -14.54
CA TYR A 46 0.75 1.56 -13.13
C TYR A 46 -0.48 2.47 -12.91
N TYR A 47 -1.38 2.05 -12.04
CA TYR A 47 -2.56 2.83 -11.63
C TYR A 47 -2.40 3.23 -10.17
N ILE A 48 -2.18 4.52 -9.92
CA ILE A 48 -1.94 5.05 -8.59
C ILE A 48 -3.26 5.51 -7.99
N LEU A 49 -3.76 4.78 -7.00
CA LEU A 49 -5.02 5.09 -6.34
C LEU A 49 -4.77 6.02 -5.15
N VAL A 50 -5.32 7.21 -5.23
CA VAL A 50 -5.12 8.30 -4.27
C VAL A 50 -6.46 8.83 -3.76
N ALA A 51 -6.47 9.40 -2.55
CA ALA A 51 -7.55 10.29 -2.14
C ALA A 51 -7.32 11.68 -2.77
N PRO A 52 -8.39 12.47 -3.02
CA PRO A 52 -8.24 13.85 -3.41
C PRO A 52 -7.40 14.64 -2.41
N GLY A 53 -6.54 15.53 -2.90
CA GLY A 53 -5.69 16.37 -2.07
C GLY A 53 -5.14 17.56 -2.85
N GLU A 54 -4.58 18.51 -2.14
CA GLU A 54 -4.10 19.78 -2.71
C GLU A 54 -2.68 19.67 -3.28
N ASP A 55 -1.84 18.80 -2.70
CA ASP A 55 -0.46 18.65 -3.12
C ASP A 55 -0.33 17.67 -4.29
N ARG A 56 -0.30 18.21 -5.50
CA ARG A 56 -0.17 17.47 -6.77
C ARG A 56 1.29 17.09 -7.07
N CYS A 57 1.92 16.37 -6.14
CA CYS A 57 3.34 16.02 -6.19
C CYS A 57 3.73 14.91 -7.19
N LEU A 58 2.76 14.32 -7.88
CA LEU A 58 2.95 13.27 -8.88
C LEU A 58 2.15 13.62 -10.14
N GLU A 59 2.78 13.45 -11.30
CA GLU A 59 2.13 13.66 -12.62
C GLU A 59 1.99 12.31 -13.35
N GLU A 60 1.02 12.23 -14.23
CA GLU A 60 0.82 11.06 -15.09
C GLU A 60 1.92 10.94 -16.16
N SER A 61 2.12 9.76 -16.68
CA SER A 61 3.04 9.48 -17.78
C SER A 61 2.50 8.37 -18.69
N SER A 62 3.26 7.99 -19.70
CA SER A 62 2.85 6.94 -20.67
C SER A 62 2.56 5.59 -20.03
N ASN A 63 3.17 5.29 -18.87
CA ASN A 63 3.04 4.03 -18.14
C ASN A 63 2.34 4.18 -16.78
N LEU A 64 1.97 5.41 -16.37
CA LEU A 64 1.40 5.69 -15.05
C LEU A 64 0.19 6.62 -15.14
N SER A 65 -0.93 6.16 -14.58
CA SER A 65 -2.19 6.92 -14.46
C SER A 65 -2.58 7.11 -13.00
N ILE A 66 -3.15 8.28 -12.68
CA ILE A 66 -3.61 8.64 -11.35
C ILE A 66 -5.12 8.43 -11.26
N VAL A 67 -5.57 7.65 -10.28
CA VAL A 67 -6.98 7.35 -10.06
C VAL A 67 -7.41 7.91 -8.71
N GLU A 68 -8.16 9.01 -8.73
CA GLU A 68 -8.72 9.57 -7.50
C GLU A 68 -9.96 8.79 -7.04
N VAL A 69 -9.90 8.33 -5.80
CA VAL A 69 -10.99 7.61 -5.15
C VAL A 69 -11.48 8.40 -3.95
N LYS A 70 -12.70 8.93 -4.04
CA LYS A 70 -13.35 9.69 -2.95
C LYS A 70 -14.04 8.73 -1.99
N CYS A 71 -13.80 8.89 -0.70
CA CYS A 71 -14.48 8.14 0.34
C CYS A 71 -14.43 8.90 1.68
N PRO A 72 -15.48 8.87 2.50
CA PRO A 72 -15.57 9.69 3.71
C PRO A 72 -14.62 9.27 4.84
N SER A 73 -14.15 8.02 4.86
CA SER A 73 -13.25 7.53 5.90
C SER A 73 -12.19 6.57 5.36
N TYR A 74 -11.04 6.51 6.05
CA TYR A 74 -9.94 5.62 5.67
C TYR A 74 -10.34 4.13 5.65
N PRO A 75 -11.02 3.58 6.69
CA PRO A 75 -11.42 2.18 6.65
C PRO A 75 -12.36 1.84 5.49
N LEU A 76 -13.33 2.68 5.19
CA LEU A 76 -14.23 2.48 4.04
C LEU A 76 -13.48 2.61 2.72
N TRP A 77 -12.56 3.56 2.63
CA TRP A 77 -11.70 3.74 1.47
C TRP A 77 -10.89 2.47 1.20
N GLU A 78 -10.18 1.96 2.21
CA GLU A 78 -9.32 0.80 2.09
C GLU A 78 -10.09 -0.50 1.90
N GLN A 79 -11.17 -0.72 2.66
CA GLN A 79 -11.85 -2.02 2.69
C GLN A 79 -12.90 -2.17 1.59
N ILE A 80 -13.43 -1.08 1.04
CA ILE A 80 -14.51 -1.12 0.04
C ILE A 80 -14.11 -0.40 -1.25
N ALA A 81 -13.77 0.89 -1.19
CA ALA A 81 -13.54 1.68 -2.39
C ALA A 81 -12.31 1.23 -3.17
N LEU A 82 -11.22 0.92 -2.48
CA LEU A 82 -9.98 0.44 -3.09
C LEU A 82 -10.16 -0.89 -3.84
N PRO A 83 -10.67 -1.99 -3.25
CA PRO A 83 -10.85 -3.23 -4.00
C PRO A 83 -11.85 -3.13 -5.15
N LEU A 84 -12.88 -2.30 -5.02
CA LEU A 84 -13.81 -2.02 -6.13
C LEU A 84 -13.13 -1.26 -7.28
N ALA A 85 -12.29 -0.28 -6.98
CA ALA A 85 -11.50 0.43 -7.98
C ALA A 85 -10.53 -0.51 -8.70
N VAL A 86 -9.80 -1.35 -7.95
CA VAL A 86 -8.89 -2.38 -8.48
C VAL A 86 -9.62 -3.32 -9.46
N LYS A 87 -10.82 -3.78 -9.08
CA LYS A 87 -11.65 -4.62 -9.93
C LYS A 87 -12.09 -3.90 -11.22
N ARG A 88 -12.54 -2.65 -11.12
CA ARG A 88 -12.98 -1.84 -12.27
C ARG A 88 -11.84 -1.57 -13.25
N LEU A 89 -10.62 -1.35 -12.76
CA LEU A 89 -9.43 -1.14 -13.58
C LEU A 89 -8.97 -2.42 -14.29
N GLY A 90 -9.45 -3.58 -13.87
CA GLY A 90 -8.95 -4.86 -14.37
C GLY A 90 -7.48 -5.06 -14.03
N ALA A 91 -7.04 -4.60 -12.86
CA ALA A 91 -5.66 -4.76 -12.43
C ALA A 91 -5.31 -6.25 -12.21
N ASP A 92 -4.05 -6.60 -12.47
CA ASP A 92 -3.51 -7.95 -12.26
C ASP A 92 -2.90 -8.12 -10.86
N LEU A 93 -2.58 -7.00 -10.19
CA LEU A 93 -1.92 -6.95 -8.88
C LEU A 93 -2.33 -5.70 -8.12
N LEU A 94 -2.46 -5.80 -6.80
CA LEU A 94 -2.56 -4.65 -5.89
C LEU A 94 -1.32 -4.60 -4.98
N HIS A 95 -0.66 -3.45 -4.93
CA HIS A 95 0.38 -3.13 -3.98
C HIS A 95 -0.11 -2.08 -2.98
N CYS A 96 -0.23 -2.43 -1.71
CA CYS A 96 -0.55 -1.51 -0.62
C CYS A 96 0.73 -1.03 0.06
N THR A 97 0.87 0.28 0.23
CA THR A 97 2.13 0.92 0.65
C THR A 97 2.14 1.41 2.10
N SER A 98 1.03 1.26 2.85
CA SER A 98 0.81 1.96 4.12
C SER A 98 0.55 1.03 5.32
N ASN A 99 1.26 -0.10 5.46
CA ASN A 99 1.15 -1.09 6.54
C ASN A 99 -0.18 -1.87 6.57
N THR A 100 -1.22 -1.43 5.89
CA THR A 100 -2.54 -2.06 5.87
C THR A 100 -3.01 -2.33 4.45
N ALA A 101 -4.02 -3.18 4.31
CA ALA A 101 -4.60 -3.54 3.02
C ALA A 101 -6.04 -4.05 3.21
N PRO A 102 -6.85 -4.14 2.14
CA PRO A 102 -8.18 -4.70 2.24
C PRO A 102 -8.18 -6.18 2.60
N LEU A 103 -9.10 -6.58 3.48
CA LEU A 103 -9.31 -7.98 3.85
C LEU A 103 -9.80 -8.83 2.68
N TRP A 104 -10.52 -8.22 1.76
CA TRP A 104 -10.90 -8.81 0.49
C TRP A 104 -10.19 -8.07 -0.64
N CYS A 105 -9.47 -8.79 -1.48
CA CYS A 105 -8.79 -8.27 -2.65
C CYS A 105 -9.09 -9.16 -3.85
N PRO A 106 -9.55 -8.60 -4.99
CA PRO A 106 -9.90 -9.39 -6.18
C PRO A 106 -8.69 -9.93 -6.94
N VAL A 107 -7.48 -9.47 -6.57
CA VAL A 107 -6.21 -9.79 -7.24
C VAL A 107 -5.13 -10.13 -6.21
N PRO A 108 -3.99 -10.72 -6.61
CA PRO A 108 -2.85 -10.92 -5.73
C PRO A 108 -2.43 -9.63 -5.03
N LEU A 109 -2.13 -9.71 -3.73
CA LEU A 109 -1.80 -8.60 -2.87
C LEU A 109 -0.30 -8.60 -2.53
N VAL A 110 0.34 -7.45 -2.70
CA VAL A 110 1.67 -7.13 -2.18
C VAL A 110 1.51 -6.04 -1.12
N LEU A 111 2.21 -6.17 -0.01
CA LEU A 111 2.15 -5.23 1.11
C LEU A 111 3.54 -4.69 1.42
N THR A 112 3.69 -3.37 1.50
CA THR A 112 4.83 -2.74 2.17
C THR A 112 4.51 -2.58 3.66
N LEU A 113 5.24 -3.30 4.50
CA LEU A 113 5.15 -3.25 5.95
C LEU A 113 6.38 -2.50 6.48
N HIS A 114 6.18 -1.25 6.91
CA HIS A 114 7.25 -0.38 7.35
C HIS A 114 7.76 -0.74 8.75
N ASP A 115 6.84 -1.10 9.64
CA ASP A 115 7.11 -1.45 11.03
C ASP A 115 6.00 -2.34 11.63
N ILE A 116 6.24 -2.82 12.84
CA ILE A 116 5.29 -3.62 13.63
C ILE A 116 5.02 -2.98 15.01
N ILE A 117 5.21 -1.67 15.15
CA ILE A 117 5.01 -0.93 16.40
C ILE A 117 3.62 -1.17 17.00
N TYR A 118 2.60 -1.38 16.16
CA TYR A 118 1.24 -1.69 16.61
C TYR A 118 1.12 -3.03 17.36
N LEU A 119 2.10 -3.93 17.28
CA LEU A 119 2.16 -5.19 18.05
C LEU A 119 2.80 -4.99 19.42
N GLU A 120 3.55 -3.91 19.62
CA GLU A 120 4.25 -3.65 20.88
C GLU A 120 3.29 -3.22 21.98
N PRO A 121 3.57 -3.59 23.24
CA PRO A 121 2.82 -3.09 24.38
C PRO A 121 2.90 -1.58 24.48
N ARG A 122 1.79 -0.90 24.50
CA ARG A 122 1.77 0.56 24.70
C ARG A 122 1.98 0.88 26.18
N ARG A 123 2.93 1.78 26.45
CA ARG A 123 3.14 2.33 27.79
C ARG A 123 2.09 3.39 28.14
N HIS A 124 1.56 4.12 27.14
CA HIS A 124 0.55 5.16 27.32
C HIS A 124 -0.48 5.13 26.19
N ARG A 125 -1.75 5.47 26.52
CA ARG A 125 -2.79 5.70 25.51
C ARG A 125 -2.51 7.00 24.77
N SER A 126 -2.84 7.05 23.49
CA SER A 126 -2.75 8.28 22.72
C SER A 126 -3.84 9.27 23.20
N PRO A 127 -3.53 10.57 23.32
CA PRO A 127 -4.54 11.59 23.61
C PRO A 127 -5.55 11.77 22.46
N SER A 128 -5.23 11.31 21.25
CA SER A 128 -6.09 11.42 20.08
C SER A 128 -6.90 10.15 19.86
N LEU A 129 -8.23 10.29 19.86
CA LEU A 129 -9.17 9.21 19.48
C LEU A 129 -8.88 8.63 18.10
N TYR A 130 -8.49 9.48 17.14
CA TYR A 130 -8.12 9.06 15.79
C TYR A 130 -6.91 8.12 15.78
N GLN A 131 -5.87 8.44 16.54
CA GLN A 131 -4.68 7.59 16.67
C GLN A 131 -5.00 6.28 17.38
N GLU A 132 -5.88 6.32 18.38
CA GLU A 132 -6.34 5.14 19.10
C GLU A 132 -7.11 4.19 18.17
N MET A 133 -8.07 4.72 17.41
CA MET A 133 -8.81 3.95 16.40
C MET A 133 -7.87 3.36 15.35
N GLY A 134 -6.90 4.12 14.86
CA GLY A 134 -5.90 3.67 13.88
C GLY A 134 -5.02 2.54 14.42
N TRP A 135 -4.68 2.57 15.70
CA TRP A 135 -3.90 1.50 16.34
C TRP A 135 -4.72 0.20 16.45
N HIS A 136 -5.98 0.28 16.92
CA HIS A 136 -6.86 -0.88 16.97
C HIS A 136 -7.16 -1.45 15.58
N TYR A 137 -7.37 -0.59 14.60
CA TYR A 137 -7.56 -0.98 13.21
C TYR A 137 -6.38 -1.81 12.69
N ARG A 138 -5.14 -1.33 12.87
CA ARG A 138 -3.94 -2.07 12.44
C ARG A 138 -3.82 -3.42 13.14
N ARG A 139 -4.02 -3.49 14.45
CA ARG A 139 -3.99 -4.75 15.21
C ARG A 139 -5.03 -5.76 14.74
N LEU A 140 -6.18 -5.28 14.25
CA LEU A 140 -7.22 -6.14 13.70
C LEU A 140 -6.90 -6.60 12.28
N ILE A 141 -6.47 -5.68 11.42
CA ILE A 141 -6.33 -5.91 9.98
C ILE A 141 -5.04 -6.63 9.64
N VAL A 142 -3.88 -6.13 10.14
CA VAL A 142 -2.57 -6.58 9.66
C VAL A 142 -2.34 -8.08 9.85
N PRO A 143 -2.61 -8.72 11.00
CA PRO A 143 -2.41 -10.16 11.15
C PRO A 143 -3.25 -11.00 10.17
N ARG A 144 -4.40 -10.47 9.74
CA ARG A 144 -5.31 -11.14 8.80
C ARG A 144 -4.84 -11.02 7.35
N ILE A 145 -4.36 -9.84 6.95
CA ILE A 145 -3.90 -9.60 5.59
C ILE A 145 -2.55 -10.26 5.30
N LEU A 146 -1.66 -10.34 6.28
CA LEU A 146 -0.35 -10.98 6.12
C LEU A 146 -0.45 -12.41 5.60
N LYS A 147 -1.46 -13.16 6.07
CA LYS A 147 -1.74 -14.53 5.60
C LYS A 147 -2.23 -14.60 4.15
N LYS A 148 -2.68 -13.47 3.60
CA LYS A 148 -3.23 -13.36 2.25
C LYS A 148 -2.26 -12.70 1.27
N CYS A 149 -1.20 -12.04 1.78
CA CYS A 149 -0.21 -11.38 0.95
C CYS A 149 0.58 -12.40 0.14
N ARG A 150 0.72 -12.13 -1.15
CA ARG A 150 1.62 -12.87 -2.03
C ARG A 150 3.08 -12.57 -1.72
N LYS A 151 3.36 -11.31 -1.33
CA LYS A 151 4.68 -10.83 -0.94
C LYS A 151 4.56 -9.70 0.06
N ILE A 152 5.51 -9.65 1.00
CA ILE A 152 5.70 -8.56 1.95
C ILE A 152 7.03 -7.90 1.60
N ILE A 153 7.02 -6.57 1.54
CA ILE A 153 8.20 -5.73 1.32
C ILE A 153 8.45 -4.97 2.61
N THR A 154 9.71 -4.82 3.00
CA THR A 154 10.11 -3.99 4.15
C THR A 154 11.12 -2.93 3.72
N VAL A 155 11.29 -1.89 4.53
CA VAL A 155 12.13 -0.74 4.19
C VAL A 155 13.61 -0.92 4.61
N SER A 156 13.93 -1.95 5.42
CA SER A 156 15.30 -2.22 5.85
C SER A 156 15.49 -3.69 6.25
N ARG A 157 16.76 -4.14 6.27
CA ARG A 157 17.11 -5.48 6.78
C ARG A 157 16.74 -5.64 8.25
N PHE A 158 16.95 -4.61 9.04
CA PHE A 158 16.59 -4.59 10.45
C PHE A 158 15.09 -4.89 10.66
N GLU A 159 14.22 -4.17 9.95
CA GLU A 159 12.78 -4.43 10.00
C GLU A 159 12.40 -5.80 9.41
N CYS A 160 13.10 -6.27 8.38
CA CYS A 160 12.88 -7.61 7.83
C CYS A 160 13.09 -8.68 8.91
N GLU A 161 14.21 -8.65 9.61
CA GLU A 161 14.53 -9.60 10.68
C GLU A 161 13.54 -9.50 11.85
N ARG A 162 13.21 -8.27 12.26
CA ARG A 162 12.26 -7.99 13.33
C ARG A 162 10.85 -8.48 13.00
N ILE A 163 10.36 -8.22 11.81
CA ILE A 163 9.06 -8.65 11.30
C ILE A 163 9.03 -10.18 11.18
N SER A 164 10.05 -10.79 10.58
CA SER A 164 10.16 -12.24 10.42
C SER A 164 10.11 -12.95 11.77
N LYS A 165 10.85 -12.45 12.75
CA LYS A 165 10.89 -13.01 14.11
C LYS A 165 9.55 -12.85 14.83
N ALA A 166 8.95 -11.65 14.77
CA ALA A 166 7.70 -11.35 15.48
C ALA A 166 6.49 -12.08 14.92
N LEU A 167 6.46 -12.28 13.59
CA LEU A 167 5.34 -12.89 12.87
C LEU A 167 5.57 -14.35 12.49
N GLN A 168 6.77 -14.90 12.80
CA GLN A 168 7.19 -16.28 12.47
C GLN A 168 7.02 -16.59 10.95
N ILE A 169 7.42 -15.66 10.10
CA ILE A 169 7.40 -15.79 8.64
C ILE A 169 8.84 -15.79 8.11
N PRO A 170 9.12 -16.42 6.95
CA PRO A 170 10.44 -16.37 6.33
C PRO A 170 10.88 -14.93 6.00
N ALA A 171 12.19 -14.65 6.14
CA ALA A 171 12.78 -13.36 5.80
C ALA A 171 12.90 -13.18 4.28
#